data_b718d7f9bd5f6491f28088873d9c2d1f
#
_entry.id   b718d7f9bd5f6491f28088873d9c2d1f
#
_cell.length_a   1.000
_cell.length_b   1.000
_cell.length_c   1.000
_cell.angle_alpha   90.00
_cell.angle_beta   90.00
_cell.angle_gamma   90.00
#
_symmetry.space_group_name_H-M   'P 1'
#
loop_
_entity.id
_entity.type
_entity.pdbx_description
1 polymer ?
#
loop_
_entity_poly.entity_id
_entity_poly.type
_entity_poly.pdbx_seq_one_letter_code
_entity_poly.pdbx_strand_id
1 'polypeptide(L)'
;MLSKSWVRALLRGAAITLPLAMGLAAVPAHAKDVELLNVSYDPTRELYEDYNQAFAAYWAKKSGDHVTVKQSHGGSGKQARSVIDGLQADVVTLALAADIDGIAKQAKLLPENWATRLKDNSTPYTSTIVFLVKKGNPKGIKDWGDLAKPGISVITPNPKTSGGARWNYLAAWGWALKQPGGSDASAQDFVQKLYKNVPVLDSGARGSTTTFAQRGLGDVLLTWENEAFLALKEFGPDKFEIVVPKISILAEPPVAVIDKNVDRHGTRKVAEAYLEYLYSDEGQEIAARNFYRPRNATILAKHPQLPKITSLVTIADFGGWTKAQARHFADGGVFDKIYSPQ
;
A
#
# COMPACT_ATOMS: atom_id res chain seq x y z
N MET A 1 100.02 44.05 24.82
CA MET A 1 100.94 43.35 23.92
C MET A 1 100.25 42.07 23.43
N LEU A 2 100.12 41.95 22.15
CA LEU A 2 100.13 40.75 21.29
C LEU A 2 99.36 39.51 21.79
N SER A 3 98.66 38.71 21.00
CA SER A 3 98.36 38.64 19.56
C SER A 3 97.33 37.50 19.32
N LYS A 4 96.55 37.71 18.35
CA LYS A 4 95.93 36.78 17.39
C LYS A 4 96.05 35.25 17.57
N SER A 5 95.00 34.46 17.40
CA SER A 5 94.82 33.67 16.17
C SER A 5 93.43 32.91 16.15
N TRP A 6 92.90 32.83 14.98
CA TRP A 6 91.67 32.24 14.47
C TRP A 6 91.70 30.72 14.51
N VAL A 7 90.59 30.06 14.81
CA VAL A 7 90.18 28.77 14.18
C VAL A 7 88.67 28.75 13.97
N ARG A 8 88.28 28.67 12.71
CA ARG A 8 86.90 28.40 12.25
C ARG A 8 86.59 26.92 12.43
N ALA A 9 85.48 26.58 13.09
CA ALA A 9 84.91 25.25 13.05
C ALA A 9 83.55 25.35 12.44
N LEU A 10 83.37 24.68 11.29
CA LEU A 10 82.11 24.49 10.56
C LEU A 10 81.27 23.47 11.33
N LEU A 11 80.10 23.94 11.84
CA LEU A 11 79.07 23.04 12.30
C LEU A 11 78.01 22.89 11.17
N ARG A 12 77.99 21.74 10.53
CA ARG A 12 76.93 21.31 9.62
C ARG A 12 75.72 20.96 10.46
N GLY A 13 74.70 21.81 10.43
CA GLY A 13 73.36 21.51 10.96
C GLY A 13 72.65 20.53 10.05
N ALA A 14 72.40 19.32 10.53
CA ALA A 14 71.46 18.39 9.89
C ALA A 14 70.06 18.78 10.27
N ALA A 15 69.26 19.31 9.32
CA ALA A 15 67.86 19.53 9.47
C ALA A 15 67.09 18.18 9.41
N ILE A 16 66.65 17.69 10.57
CA ILE A 16 65.73 16.54 10.64
C ILE A 16 64.35 17.07 10.34
N THR A 17 63.87 16.85 9.12
CA THR A 17 62.45 17.03 8.75
C THR A 17 61.68 15.83 9.28
N LEU A 18 60.93 16.02 10.38
CA LEU A 18 59.93 15.09 10.83
C LEU A 18 58.71 15.20 9.86
N PRO A 19 58.27 14.11 9.22
CA PRO A 19 57.01 14.13 8.49
C PRO A 19 55.84 14.20 9.52
N LEU A 20 55.11 15.32 9.53
CA LEU A 20 53.86 15.46 10.26
C LEU A 20 52.84 14.55 9.58
N ALA A 21 52.72 13.30 10.01
CA ALA A 21 51.65 12.40 9.64
C ALA A 21 50.36 12.94 10.26
N MET A 22 49.61 13.76 9.50
CA MET A 22 48.20 14.07 9.81
C MET A 22 47.41 12.77 9.69
N GLY A 23 47.30 12.06 10.81
CA GLY A 23 46.29 11.00 10.95
C GLY A 23 44.93 11.65 10.82
N LEU A 24 44.25 11.44 9.67
CA LEU A 24 42.82 11.63 9.60
C LEU A 24 42.17 10.68 10.63
N ALA A 25 41.93 11.19 11.83
CA ALA A 25 41.05 10.51 12.77
C ALA A 25 39.69 10.40 12.10
N ALA A 26 39.34 9.22 11.58
CA ALA A 26 38.02 8.88 11.16
C ALA A 26 37.14 9.06 12.42
N VAL A 27 36.37 10.15 12.46
CA VAL A 27 35.32 10.36 13.47
C VAL A 27 34.38 9.18 13.30
N PRO A 28 34.18 8.32 14.31
CA PRO A 28 33.22 7.27 14.20
C PRO A 28 31.86 7.92 13.90
N ALA A 29 31.28 7.63 12.75
CA ALA A 29 29.92 8.04 12.43
C ALA A 29 29.03 7.38 13.48
N HIS A 30 28.50 8.16 14.41
CA HIS A 30 27.53 7.67 15.38
C HIS A 30 26.30 7.20 14.60
N ALA A 31 25.88 5.96 14.84
CA ALA A 31 24.62 5.43 14.39
C ALA A 31 23.48 6.39 14.81
N LYS A 32 22.62 6.73 13.88
CA LYS A 32 21.46 7.59 14.16
C LYS A 32 20.22 6.73 14.39
N ASP A 33 19.41 7.14 15.34
CA ASP A 33 18.06 6.61 15.48
C ASP A 33 17.14 7.45 14.57
N VAL A 34 16.48 6.79 13.61
CA VAL A 34 15.57 7.41 12.66
C VAL A 34 14.19 6.81 12.85
N GLU A 35 13.19 7.64 13.00
CA GLU A 35 11.80 7.23 13.04
C GLU A 35 11.07 7.64 11.77
N LEU A 36 10.35 6.71 11.15
CA LEU A 36 9.43 6.96 10.04
C LEU A 36 7.99 6.70 10.48
N LEU A 37 7.06 7.48 9.95
CA LEU A 37 5.63 7.17 10.01
C LEU A 37 5.14 6.74 8.62
N ASN A 38 4.73 5.46 8.50
CA ASN A 38 4.01 4.93 7.35
C ASN A 38 2.50 4.99 7.60
N VAL A 39 1.80 5.77 6.80
CA VAL A 39 0.33 5.85 6.84
C VAL A 39 -0.22 4.96 5.72
N SER A 40 -0.91 3.88 6.11
CA SER A 40 -1.32 2.79 5.22
C SER A 40 -2.81 2.47 5.33
N TYR A 41 -3.28 1.56 4.49
CA TYR A 41 -4.66 1.06 4.55
C TYR A 41 -4.73 -0.32 5.22
N ASP A 42 -5.91 -0.69 5.72
CA ASP A 42 -6.10 -1.84 6.60
C ASP A 42 -5.45 -3.16 6.16
N PRO A 43 -5.62 -3.62 4.90
CA PRO A 43 -5.12 -4.92 4.46
C PRO A 43 -3.60 -5.12 4.48
N THR A 44 -2.83 -4.05 4.68
CA THR A 44 -1.35 -4.11 4.68
C THR A 44 -0.72 -4.28 6.06
N ARG A 45 -1.50 -4.45 7.14
CA ARG A 45 -0.96 -4.51 8.51
C ARG A 45 0.14 -5.56 8.64
N GLU A 46 -0.16 -6.78 8.28
CA GLU A 46 0.74 -7.93 8.40
C GLU A 46 1.92 -7.79 7.44
N LEU A 47 1.67 -7.31 6.21
CA LEU A 47 2.73 -7.02 5.24
C LEU A 47 3.76 -6.06 5.82
N TYR A 48 3.32 -4.91 6.35
CA TYR A 48 4.26 -3.90 6.86
C TYR A 48 4.85 -4.26 8.23
N GLU A 49 4.25 -5.15 9.01
CA GLU A 49 4.88 -5.72 10.19
C GLU A 49 6.13 -6.51 9.79
N ASP A 50 6.01 -7.46 8.87
CA ASP A 50 7.13 -8.24 8.35
C ASP A 50 8.15 -7.36 7.61
N TYR A 51 7.66 -6.47 6.77
CA TYR A 51 8.47 -5.61 5.92
C TYR A 51 9.34 -4.64 6.73
N ASN A 52 8.79 -4.02 7.77
CA ASN A 52 9.51 -3.06 8.60
C ASN A 52 10.69 -3.72 9.32
N GLN A 53 10.54 -4.96 9.77
CA GLN A 53 11.63 -5.72 10.40
C GLN A 53 12.76 -5.98 9.39
N ALA A 54 12.43 -6.43 8.19
CA ALA A 54 13.39 -6.69 7.13
C ALA A 54 14.09 -5.41 6.68
N PHE A 55 13.33 -4.33 6.47
CA PHE A 55 13.91 -3.03 6.10
C PHE A 55 14.84 -2.47 7.16
N ALA A 56 14.47 -2.53 8.44
CA ALA A 56 15.31 -2.06 9.53
C ALA A 56 16.67 -2.80 9.56
N ALA A 57 16.64 -4.13 9.39
CA ALA A 57 17.86 -4.94 9.31
C ALA A 57 18.71 -4.60 8.07
N TYR A 58 18.07 -4.43 6.90
CA TYR A 58 18.74 -4.00 5.67
C TYR A 58 19.38 -2.63 5.83
N TRP A 59 18.64 -1.65 6.38
CA TRP A 59 19.15 -0.29 6.53
C TRP A 59 20.30 -0.20 7.54
N ALA A 60 20.22 -0.89 8.66
CA ALA A 60 21.30 -0.97 9.64
C ALA A 60 22.59 -1.50 9.02
N LYS A 61 22.49 -2.56 8.19
CA LYS A 61 23.64 -3.09 7.44
C LYS A 61 24.21 -2.09 6.44
N LYS A 62 23.36 -1.30 5.78
CA LYS A 62 23.74 -0.40 4.69
C LYS A 62 24.31 0.92 5.19
N SER A 63 23.76 1.47 6.27
CA SER A 63 24.07 2.82 6.75
C SER A 63 24.69 2.87 8.14
N GLY A 64 24.53 1.83 8.94
CA GLY A 64 24.82 1.84 10.37
C GLY A 64 23.72 2.46 11.24
N ASP A 65 22.69 3.06 10.67
CA ASP A 65 21.62 3.73 11.40
C ASP A 65 20.53 2.74 11.83
N HIS A 66 19.88 3.03 12.95
CA HIS A 66 18.70 2.29 13.43
C HIS A 66 17.43 2.96 12.95
N VAL A 67 16.53 2.19 12.31
CA VAL A 67 15.26 2.69 11.83
C VAL A 67 14.10 2.02 12.56
N THR A 68 13.19 2.84 13.09
CA THR A 68 11.89 2.41 13.61
C THR A 68 10.79 2.95 12.71
N VAL A 69 9.95 2.07 12.18
CA VAL A 69 8.82 2.48 11.34
C VAL A 69 7.53 2.34 12.14
N LYS A 70 6.95 3.47 12.49
CA LYS A 70 5.59 3.53 13.06
C LYS A 70 4.55 3.38 11.96
N GLN A 71 3.41 2.82 12.31
CA GLN A 71 2.35 2.54 11.36
C GLN A 71 1.03 3.15 11.82
N SER A 72 0.28 3.70 10.86
CA SER A 72 -1.14 4.05 11.02
C SER A 72 -1.94 3.32 9.96
N HIS A 73 -2.97 2.58 10.37
CA HIS A 73 -3.83 1.79 9.48
C HIS A 73 -5.30 2.17 9.64
N GLY A 74 -6.03 2.13 8.53
CA GLY A 74 -7.45 2.44 8.47
C GLY A 74 -7.98 2.36 7.04
N GLY A 75 -9.20 2.83 6.79
CA GLY A 75 -9.70 3.00 5.43
C GLY A 75 -8.83 4.00 4.67
N SER A 76 -8.42 3.66 3.43
CA SER A 76 -7.45 4.44 2.65
C SER A 76 -7.83 5.91 2.48
N GLY A 77 -9.09 6.19 2.13
CA GLY A 77 -9.56 7.58 2.02
C GLY A 77 -9.58 8.33 3.36
N LYS A 78 -9.86 7.62 4.47
CA LYS A 78 -9.76 8.18 5.82
C LYS A 78 -8.31 8.50 6.18
N GLN A 79 -7.37 7.62 5.84
CA GLN A 79 -5.94 7.82 6.07
C GLN A 79 -5.41 9.00 5.25
N ALA A 80 -5.79 9.11 3.96
CA ALA A 80 -5.44 10.26 3.13
C ALA A 80 -5.96 11.57 3.74
N ARG A 81 -7.21 11.57 4.21
CA ARG A 81 -7.78 12.73 4.90
C ARG A 81 -6.98 13.10 6.15
N SER A 82 -6.59 12.13 6.98
CA SER A 82 -5.78 12.39 8.17
C SER A 82 -4.45 13.08 7.82
N VAL A 83 -3.81 12.69 6.71
CA VAL A 83 -2.57 13.34 6.23
C VAL A 83 -2.85 14.76 5.74
N ILE A 84 -3.95 14.98 5.00
CA ILE A 84 -4.39 16.31 4.56
C ILE A 84 -4.64 17.22 5.78
N ASP A 85 -5.25 16.68 6.84
CA ASP A 85 -5.61 17.39 8.07
C ASP A 85 -4.42 17.54 9.04
N GLY A 86 -3.21 17.09 8.66
CA GLY A 86 -1.97 17.39 9.38
C GLY A 86 -1.24 16.21 10.04
N LEU A 87 -1.67 14.96 9.83
CA LEU A 87 -0.90 13.80 10.28
C LEU A 87 0.46 13.77 9.54
N GLN A 88 1.54 13.79 10.31
CA GLN A 88 2.91 13.99 9.83
C GLN A 88 3.51 12.68 9.27
N ALA A 89 2.88 12.10 8.26
CA ALA A 89 3.39 10.91 7.57
C ALA A 89 4.70 11.22 6.83
N ASP A 90 5.69 10.34 6.91
CA ASP A 90 6.89 10.36 6.06
C ASP A 90 6.61 9.69 4.72
N VAL A 91 5.88 8.57 4.75
CA VAL A 91 5.44 7.85 3.56
C VAL A 91 3.97 7.48 3.67
N VAL A 92 3.33 7.37 2.54
CA VAL A 92 1.98 6.81 2.42
C VAL A 92 2.02 5.57 1.53
N THR A 93 1.29 4.53 1.92
CA THR A 93 1.15 3.28 1.19
C THR A 93 -0.34 2.95 1.14
N LEU A 94 -1.05 3.62 0.22
CA LEU A 94 -2.51 3.65 0.18
C LEU A 94 -3.10 2.68 -0.83
N ALA A 95 -4.42 2.50 -0.78
CA ALA A 95 -5.10 1.52 -1.61
C ALA A 95 -5.24 1.93 -3.08
N LEU A 96 -5.19 3.23 -3.39
CA LEU A 96 -5.45 3.75 -4.74
C LEU A 96 -4.85 5.14 -4.96
N ALA A 97 -4.49 5.42 -6.21
CA ALA A 97 -3.80 6.66 -6.58
C ALA A 97 -4.62 7.92 -6.29
N ALA A 98 -5.94 7.88 -6.42
CA ALA A 98 -6.79 9.04 -6.14
C ALA A 98 -6.65 9.56 -4.69
N ASP A 99 -6.33 8.69 -3.73
CA ASP A 99 -6.12 9.11 -2.35
C ASP A 99 -4.81 9.88 -2.20
N ILE A 100 -3.74 9.48 -2.87
CA ILE A 100 -2.46 10.21 -2.90
C ILE A 100 -2.59 11.50 -3.74
N ASP A 101 -3.31 11.46 -4.86
CA ASP A 101 -3.64 12.65 -5.64
C ASP A 101 -4.38 13.69 -4.80
N GLY A 102 -5.28 13.25 -3.90
CA GLY A 102 -5.96 14.11 -2.96
C GLY A 102 -4.98 14.84 -2.02
N ILE A 103 -3.98 14.14 -1.48
CA ILE A 103 -2.94 14.73 -0.65
C ILE A 103 -2.11 15.74 -1.45
N ALA A 104 -1.71 15.38 -2.68
CA ALA A 104 -0.93 16.24 -3.55
C ALA A 104 -1.66 17.54 -3.89
N LYS A 105 -2.94 17.44 -4.28
CA LYS A 105 -3.74 18.59 -4.74
C LYS A 105 -4.23 19.48 -3.61
N GLN A 106 -4.74 18.90 -2.52
CA GLN A 106 -5.38 19.66 -1.44
C GLN A 106 -4.37 20.21 -0.43
N ALA A 107 -3.44 19.36 0.04
CA ALA A 107 -2.44 19.75 1.04
C ALA A 107 -1.11 20.21 0.44
N LYS A 108 -0.86 19.91 -0.84
CA LYS A 108 0.39 20.24 -1.54
C LYS A 108 1.65 19.75 -0.81
N LEU A 109 1.55 18.58 -0.19
CA LEU A 109 2.63 17.97 0.59
C LEU A 109 3.63 17.20 -0.28
N LEU A 110 3.24 16.83 -1.50
CA LEU A 110 4.06 16.18 -2.51
C LEU A 110 3.63 16.68 -3.90
N PRO A 111 4.47 16.54 -4.95
CA PRO A 111 4.11 17.01 -6.30
C PRO A 111 3.09 16.07 -6.96
N GLU A 112 2.31 16.62 -7.90
CA GLU A 112 1.25 15.87 -8.58
C GLU A 112 1.77 14.74 -9.48
N ASN A 113 3.03 14.78 -9.93
CA ASN A 113 3.68 13.72 -10.68
C ASN A 113 4.35 12.64 -9.81
N TRP A 114 3.98 12.53 -8.55
CA TRP A 114 4.53 11.58 -7.57
C TRP A 114 4.60 10.14 -8.09
N ALA A 115 3.61 9.72 -8.88
CA ALA A 115 3.50 8.35 -9.39
C ALA A 115 4.67 7.96 -10.32
N THR A 116 5.34 8.92 -10.95
CA THR A 116 6.46 8.65 -11.89
C THR A 116 7.80 8.40 -11.19
N ARG A 117 7.87 8.50 -9.87
CA ARG A 117 9.13 8.41 -9.11
C ARG A 117 9.66 6.99 -8.94
N LEU A 118 8.76 6.01 -8.90
CA LEU A 118 9.09 4.61 -8.77
C LEU A 118 8.52 3.81 -9.95
N LYS A 119 9.02 2.60 -10.14
CA LYS A 119 8.55 1.70 -11.20
C LYS A 119 7.05 1.42 -11.09
N ASP A 120 6.46 1.01 -12.20
CA ASP A 120 5.04 0.60 -12.26
C ASP A 120 4.08 1.65 -11.68
N ASN A 121 4.32 2.94 -11.99
CA ASN A 121 3.55 4.06 -11.43
C ASN A 121 3.52 4.06 -9.89
N SER A 122 4.65 3.76 -9.27
CA SER A 122 4.80 3.65 -7.82
C SER A 122 3.90 2.60 -7.16
N THR A 123 3.60 1.51 -7.87
CA THR A 123 2.79 0.39 -7.36
C THR A 123 3.64 -0.89 -7.27
N PRO A 124 4.27 -1.15 -6.11
CA PRO A 124 5.28 -2.22 -5.97
C PRO A 124 4.70 -3.63 -6.02
N TYR A 125 3.42 -3.80 -5.78
CA TYR A 125 2.68 -5.05 -5.83
C TYR A 125 1.26 -4.79 -6.32
N THR A 126 0.54 -5.88 -6.63
CA THR A 126 -0.86 -5.83 -7.04
C THR A 126 -1.72 -6.74 -6.17
N SER A 127 -3.01 -6.64 -6.32
CA SER A 127 -4.00 -7.53 -5.73
C SER A 127 -5.25 -7.57 -6.62
N THR A 128 -6.27 -8.22 -6.15
CA THR A 128 -7.58 -8.24 -6.80
C THR A 128 -8.68 -8.40 -5.75
N ILE A 129 -9.93 -8.36 -6.20
CA ILE A 129 -11.10 -8.57 -5.36
C ILE A 129 -11.61 -10.00 -5.56
N VAL A 130 -11.86 -10.66 -4.44
CA VAL A 130 -12.45 -12.00 -4.35
C VAL A 130 -13.64 -11.99 -3.39
N PHE A 131 -14.35 -13.11 -3.32
CA PHE A 131 -15.43 -13.32 -2.35
C PHE A 131 -14.95 -14.28 -1.27
N LEU A 132 -15.19 -13.94 -0.02
CA LEU A 132 -15.07 -14.88 1.09
C LEU A 132 -16.49 -15.31 1.49
N VAL A 133 -16.74 -16.63 1.49
CA VAL A 133 -18.03 -17.21 1.88
C VAL A 133 -17.85 -18.19 3.01
N LYS A 134 -18.94 -18.52 3.70
CA LYS A 134 -18.93 -19.58 4.72
C LYS A 134 -18.63 -20.93 4.07
N LYS A 135 -17.98 -21.81 4.80
CA LYS A 135 -17.58 -23.14 4.32
C LYS A 135 -18.76 -23.92 3.74
N GLY A 136 -18.53 -24.55 2.60
CA GLY A 136 -19.57 -25.25 1.84
C GLY A 136 -20.47 -24.34 1.02
N ASN A 137 -20.21 -23.04 1.04
CA ASN A 137 -20.93 -22.04 0.24
C ASN A 137 -22.46 -22.23 0.24
N PRO A 138 -23.14 -22.15 1.39
CA PRO A 138 -24.55 -22.55 1.53
C PRO A 138 -25.52 -21.76 0.65
N LYS A 139 -25.12 -20.58 0.16
CA LYS A 139 -25.89 -19.75 -0.76
C LYS A 139 -25.55 -20.00 -2.23
N GLY A 140 -24.58 -20.86 -2.53
CA GLY A 140 -24.20 -21.21 -3.89
C GLY A 140 -23.64 -20.03 -4.70
N ILE A 141 -22.95 -19.09 -4.05
CA ILE A 141 -22.39 -17.87 -4.66
C ILE A 141 -21.18 -18.29 -5.53
N LYS A 142 -21.24 -17.96 -6.82
CA LYS A 142 -20.19 -18.34 -7.80
C LYS A 142 -19.61 -17.15 -8.54
N ASP A 143 -20.42 -16.09 -8.74
CA ASP A 143 -20.01 -14.91 -9.50
C ASP A 143 -20.81 -13.68 -9.05
N TRP A 144 -20.44 -12.51 -9.53
CA TRP A 144 -21.03 -11.21 -9.19
C TRP A 144 -22.55 -11.21 -9.32
N GLY A 145 -23.11 -11.83 -10.36
CA GLY A 145 -24.56 -11.88 -10.58
C GLY A 145 -25.36 -12.48 -9.43
N ASP A 146 -24.76 -13.37 -8.65
CA ASP A 146 -25.40 -13.98 -7.48
C ASP A 146 -25.60 -12.96 -6.34
N LEU A 147 -24.75 -11.93 -6.27
CA LEU A 147 -24.75 -10.92 -5.21
C LEU A 147 -25.95 -9.96 -5.28
N ALA A 148 -26.57 -9.83 -6.45
CA ALA A 148 -27.75 -9.01 -6.66
C ALA A 148 -29.06 -9.78 -6.46
N LYS A 149 -29.02 -11.08 -6.16
CA LYS A 149 -30.20 -11.91 -5.93
C LYS A 149 -30.88 -11.56 -4.60
N PRO A 150 -32.19 -11.60 -4.52
CA PRO A 150 -32.92 -11.45 -3.26
C PRO A 150 -32.48 -12.49 -2.22
N GLY A 151 -32.38 -12.10 -0.95
CA GLY A 151 -32.03 -13.00 0.15
C GLY A 151 -30.52 -13.31 0.28
N ILE A 152 -29.67 -12.63 -0.47
CA ILE A 152 -28.21 -12.60 -0.27
C ILE A 152 -27.85 -11.39 0.56
N SER A 153 -27.04 -11.58 1.60
CA SER A 153 -26.50 -10.49 2.43
C SER A 153 -25.01 -10.30 2.14
N VAL A 154 -24.67 -9.14 1.58
CA VAL A 154 -23.32 -8.79 1.12
C VAL A 154 -22.66 -7.87 2.14
N ILE A 155 -21.46 -8.21 2.56
CA ILE A 155 -20.61 -7.35 3.40
C ILE A 155 -19.51 -6.72 2.55
N THR A 156 -19.43 -5.39 2.60
CA THR A 156 -18.42 -4.58 1.94
C THR A 156 -18.25 -3.27 2.69
N PRO A 157 -17.04 -2.66 2.70
CA PRO A 157 -16.88 -1.38 3.38
C PRO A 157 -17.44 -0.20 2.58
N ASN A 158 -17.40 0.98 3.17
CA ASN A 158 -17.94 2.21 2.60
C ASN A 158 -16.97 2.82 1.57
N PRO A 159 -17.37 3.04 0.31
CA PRO A 159 -16.54 3.70 -0.71
C PRO A 159 -16.13 5.15 -0.39
N LYS A 160 -16.84 5.82 0.51
CA LYS A 160 -16.48 7.17 0.95
C LYS A 160 -15.24 7.20 1.85
N THR A 161 -14.91 6.09 2.52
CA THR A 161 -13.81 6.01 3.49
C THR A 161 -12.77 4.95 3.16
N SER A 162 -13.17 3.89 2.43
CA SER A 162 -12.35 2.72 2.13
C SER A 162 -11.95 2.66 0.66
N GLY A 163 -10.65 2.59 0.38
CA GLY A 163 -10.16 2.32 -0.97
C GLY A 163 -10.51 0.92 -1.46
N GLY A 164 -10.52 -0.08 -0.57
CA GLY A 164 -10.97 -1.43 -0.89
C GLY A 164 -12.41 -1.47 -1.37
N ALA A 165 -13.28 -0.68 -0.74
CA ALA A 165 -14.67 -0.55 -1.18
C ALA A 165 -14.79 0.05 -2.59
N ARG A 166 -13.92 1.00 -2.95
CA ARG A 166 -13.90 1.54 -4.32
C ARG A 166 -13.46 0.48 -5.34
N TRP A 167 -12.48 -0.34 -5.01
CA TRP A 167 -12.11 -1.49 -5.83
C TRP A 167 -13.23 -2.52 -5.94
N ASN A 168 -13.92 -2.86 -4.85
CA ASN A 168 -15.09 -3.76 -4.85
C ASN A 168 -16.20 -3.23 -5.78
N TYR A 169 -16.53 -1.94 -5.66
CA TYR A 169 -17.53 -1.28 -6.48
C TYR A 169 -17.15 -1.29 -7.96
N LEU A 170 -15.91 -0.91 -8.30
CA LEU A 170 -15.45 -0.87 -9.69
C LEU A 170 -15.32 -2.27 -10.29
N ALA A 171 -14.98 -3.30 -9.50
CA ALA A 171 -14.98 -4.69 -9.95
C ALA A 171 -16.38 -5.15 -10.33
N ALA A 172 -17.38 -4.84 -9.49
CA ALA A 172 -18.80 -5.14 -9.77
C ALA A 172 -19.32 -4.41 -11.01
N TRP A 173 -18.99 -3.12 -11.14
CA TRP A 173 -19.35 -2.31 -12.30
C TRP A 173 -18.71 -2.84 -13.58
N GLY A 174 -17.40 -3.14 -13.53
CA GLY A 174 -16.63 -3.68 -14.65
C GLY A 174 -17.14 -5.06 -15.10
N TRP A 175 -17.52 -5.92 -14.15
CA TRP A 175 -18.17 -7.18 -14.48
C TRP A 175 -19.49 -6.95 -15.25
N ALA A 176 -20.33 -6.03 -14.80
CA ALA A 176 -21.61 -5.74 -15.44
C ALA A 176 -21.43 -5.16 -16.86
N LEU A 177 -20.43 -4.31 -17.07
CA LEU A 177 -20.08 -3.80 -18.40
C LEU A 177 -19.66 -4.90 -19.39
N LYS A 178 -19.07 -5.99 -18.90
CA LYS A 178 -18.60 -7.13 -19.73
C LYS A 178 -19.68 -8.17 -20.00
N GLN A 179 -20.90 -8.00 -19.45
CA GLN A 179 -22.02 -8.89 -19.77
C GLN A 179 -22.61 -8.58 -21.16
N PRO A 180 -23.27 -9.55 -21.81
CA PRO A 180 -24.00 -9.29 -23.05
C PRO A 180 -24.96 -8.11 -22.92
N GLY A 181 -24.84 -7.11 -23.80
CA GLY A 181 -25.63 -5.87 -23.71
C GLY A 181 -25.22 -4.93 -22.58
N GLY A 182 -24.01 -5.13 -22.01
CA GLY A 182 -23.47 -4.30 -20.94
C GLY A 182 -23.36 -2.82 -21.33
N SER A 183 -23.80 -1.96 -20.45
CA SER A 183 -23.79 -0.50 -20.59
C SER A 183 -23.65 0.15 -19.21
N ASP A 184 -23.37 1.44 -19.19
CA ASP A 184 -23.34 2.18 -17.93
C ASP A 184 -24.68 2.13 -17.18
N ALA A 185 -25.80 2.14 -17.89
CA ALA A 185 -27.12 2.03 -17.29
C ALA A 185 -27.36 0.65 -16.65
N SER A 186 -27.00 -0.43 -17.35
CA SER A 186 -27.11 -1.78 -16.80
C SER A 186 -26.14 -2.04 -15.66
N ALA A 187 -24.94 -1.45 -15.71
CA ALA A 187 -23.97 -1.53 -14.62
C ALA A 187 -24.45 -0.78 -13.38
N GLN A 188 -25.03 0.40 -13.54
CA GLN A 188 -25.62 1.15 -12.44
C GLN A 188 -26.78 0.39 -11.79
N ASP A 189 -27.71 -0.17 -12.57
CA ASP A 189 -28.82 -0.99 -12.08
C ASP A 189 -28.32 -2.21 -11.31
N PHE A 190 -27.32 -2.91 -11.86
CA PHE A 190 -26.71 -4.07 -11.20
C PHE A 190 -26.09 -3.69 -9.85
N VAL A 191 -25.23 -2.66 -9.83
CA VAL A 191 -24.54 -2.24 -8.59
C VAL A 191 -25.55 -1.71 -7.57
N GLN A 192 -26.61 -1.03 -7.99
CA GLN A 192 -27.70 -0.62 -7.11
C GLN A 192 -28.39 -1.84 -6.46
N LYS A 193 -28.68 -2.89 -7.25
CA LYS A 193 -29.26 -4.15 -6.72
C LYS A 193 -28.32 -4.83 -5.73
N LEU A 194 -27.01 -4.86 -6.03
CA LEU A 194 -26.02 -5.38 -5.12
C LEU A 194 -26.00 -4.62 -3.81
N TYR A 195 -25.96 -3.28 -3.84
CA TYR A 195 -25.93 -2.45 -2.63
C TYR A 195 -27.23 -2.46 -1.82
N LYS A 196 -28.36 -2.81 -2.41
CA LYS A 196 -29.60 -3.12 -1.67
C LYS A 196 -29.46 -4.33 -0.75
N ASN A 197 -28.53 -5.22 -1.06
CA ASN A 197 -28.21 -6.41 -0.28
C ASN A 197 -27.10 -6.15 0.76
N VAL A 198 -26.62 -4.92 0.90
CA VAL A 198 -25.58 -4.53 1.85
C VAL A 198 -26.19 -3.94 3.11
N PRO A 199 -26.25 -4.68 4.23
CA PRO A 199 -26.92 -4.23 5.45
C PRO A 199 -26.09 -3.22 6.27
N VAL A 200 -24.76 -3.20 6.08
CA VAL A 200 -23.84 -2.34 6.82
C VAL A 200 -22.63 -1.96 5.97
N LEU A 201 -22.18 -0.72 6.10
CA LEU A 201 -20.97 -0.20 5.48
C LEU A 201 -19.93 0.13 6.55
N ASP A 202 -18.98 -0.77 6.77
CA ASP A 202 -17.85 -0.52 7.67
C ASP A 202 -16.91 0.55 7.11
N SER A 203 -16.16 1.22 7.98
CA SER A 203 -15.25 2.31 7.57
C SER A 203 -14.03 1.86 6.77
N GLY A 204 -13.68 0.57 6.81
CA GLY A 204 -12.52 -0.02 6.14
C GLY A 204 -12.63 -1.52 5.96
N ALA A 205 -11.72 -2.11 5.19
CA ALA A 205 -11.74 -3.52 4.82
C ALA A 205 -11.67 -4.44 6.05
N ARG A 206 -10.78 -4.15 7.02
CA ARG A 206 -10.65 -4.96 8.25
C ARG A 206 -11.94 -4.93 9.08
N GLY A 207 -12.66 -3.80 9.12
CA GLY A 207 -13.98 -3.72 9.75
C GLY A 207 -14.97 -4.69 9.13
N SER A 208 -15.03 -4.75 7.80
CA SER A 208 -15.90 -5.68 7.08
C SER A 208 -15.49 -7.15 7.29
N THR A 209 -14.19 -7.45 7.33
CA THR A 209 -13.71 -8.79 7.71
C THR A 209 -14.18 -9.16 9.12
N THR A 210 -14.07 -8.26 10.09
CA THR A 210 -14.57 -8.47 11.45
C THR A 210 -16.08 -8.69 11.49
N THR A 211 -16.84 -7.87 10.77
CA THR A 211 -18.29 -7.99 10.66
C THR A 211 -18.70 -9.35 10.09
N PHE A 212 -18.04 -9.80 9.04
CA PHE A 212 -18.34 -11.09 8.40
C PHE A 212 -17.81 -12.28 9.21
N ALA A 213 -16.49 -12.30 9.52
CA ALA A 213 -15.83 -13.49 10.04
C ALA A 213 -16.00 -13.66 11.54
N GLN A 214 -15.96 -12.58 12.33
CA GLN A 214 -16.07 -12.65 13.80
C GLN A 214 -17.52 -12.52 14.28
N ARG A 215 -18.27 -11.57 13.72
CA ARG A 215 -19.67 -11.36 14.11
C ARG A 215 -20.66 -12.26 13.38
N GLY A 216 -20.21 -12.97 12.32
CA GLY A 216 -21.01 -13.93 11.57
C GLY A 216 -22.08 -13.31 10.69
N LEU A 217 -22.03 -11.99 10.44
CA LEU A 217 -23.02 -11.28 9.63
C LEU A 217 -22.75 -11.45 8.14
N GLY A 218 -23.82 -11.58 7.36
CA GLY A 218 -23.75 -11.69 5.90
C GLY A 218 -23.52 -13.12 5.40
N ASP A 219 -23.71 -13.27 4.11
CA ASP A 219 -23.51 -14.53 3.37
C ASP A 219 -22.19 -14.52 2.60
N VAL A 220 -21.73 -13.34 2.20
CA VAL A 220 -20.52 -13.12 1.41
C VAL A 220 -19.86 -11.81 1.81
N LEU A 221 -18.53 -11.84 1.88
CA LEU A 221 -17.68 -10.66 2.03
C LEU A 221 -16.97 -10.38 0.71
N LEU A 222 -17.14 -9.16 0.17
CA LEU A 222 -16.29 -8.64 -0.90
C LEU A 222 -15.01 -8.10 -0.29
N THR A 223 -13.87 -8.66 -0.67
CA THR A 223 -12.62 -8.31 -0.02
C THR A 223 -11.42 -8.43 -0.95
N TRP A 224 -10.31 -7.86 -0.51
CA TRP A 224 -9.01 -8.08 -1.12
C TRP A 224 -8.61 -9.55 -1.05
N GLU A 225 -7.90 -10.01 -2.07
CA GLU A 225 -7.40 -11.39 -2.11
C GLU A 225 -6.55 -11.73 -0.88
N ASN A 226 -5.62 -10.85 -0.49
CA ASN A 226 -4.79 -11.06 0.70
C ASN A 226 -5.60 -11.12 2.01
N GLU A 227 -6.62 -10.28 2.18
CA GLU A 227 -7.51 -10.33 3.35
C GLU A 227 -8.28 -11.66 3.43
N ALA A 228 -8.71 -12.20 2.28
CA ALA A 228 -9.37 -13.50 2.25
C ALA A 228 -8.44 -14.61 2.72
N PHE A 229 -7.19 -14.64 2.25
CA PHE A 229 -6.20 -15.61 2.72
C PHE A 229 -5.84 -15.42 4.18
N LEU A 230 -5.69 -14.18 4.65
CA LEU A 230 -5.45 -13.89 6.06
C LEU A 230 -6.61 -14.36 6.94
N ALA A 231 -7.86 -14.16 6.49
CA ALA A 231 -9.03 -14.66 7.19
C ALA A 231 -9.03 -16.20 7.30
N LEU A 232 -8.65 -16.93 6.23
CA LEU A 232 -8.48 -18.38 6.29
C LEU A 232 -7.37 -18.80 7.28
N LYS A 233 -6.27 -18.06 7.31
CA LYS A 233 -5.17 -18.32 8.24
C LYS A 233 -5.56 -18.05 9.70
N GLU A 234 -6.30 -16.98 9.95
CA GLU A 234 -6.69 -16.55 11.30
C GLU A 234 -7.85 -17.39 11.87
N PHE A 235 -8.90 -17.63 11.08
CA PHE A 235 -10.14 -18.26 11.57
C PHE A 235 -10.24 -19.75 11.24
N GLY A 236 -9.38 -20.26 10.36
CA GLY A 236 -9.35 -21.66 9.92
C GLY A 236 -9.99 -21.90 8.56
N PRO A 237 -9.39 -22.80 7.74
CA PRO A 237 -9.86 -23.11 6.40
C PRO A 237 -11.14 -23.96 6.39
N ASP A 238 -11.56 -24.44 7.55
CA ASP A 238 -12.80 -25.18 7.79
C ASP A 238 -14.02 -24.28 8.00
N LYS A 239 -13.82 -22.97 8.20
CA LYS A 239 -14.92 -22.01 8.43
C LYS A 239 -15.30 -21.21 7.19
N PHE A 240 -14.36 -20.95 6.32
CA PHE A 240 -14.57 -20.11 5.13
C PHE A 240 -13.93 -20.73 3.90
N GLU A 241 -14.34 -20.27 2.74
CA GLU A 241 -13.70 -20.56 1.46
C GLU A 241 -13.71 -19.34 0.55
N ILE A 242 -12.72 -19.27 -0.33
CA ILE A 242 -12.56 -18.18 -1.28
C ILE A 242 -13.23 -18.58 -2.59
N VAL A 243 -14.10 -17.71 -3.10
CA VAL A 243 -14.68 -17.79 -4.43
C VAL A 243 -14.01 -16.72 -5.29
N VAL A 244 -13.34 -17.14 -6.35
CA VAL A 244 -12.72 -16.24 -7.32
C VAL A 244 -13.70 -16.00 -8.46
N PRO A 245 -14.20 -14.74 -8.64
CA PRO A 245 -15.13 -14.44 -9.72
C PRO A 245 -14.44 -14.57 -11.10
N LYS A 246 -15.24 -14.83 -12.15
CA LYS A 246 -14.72 -14.95 -13.52
C LYS A 246 -14.04 -13.68 -14.02
N ILE A 247 -14.57 -12.54 -13.65
CA ILE A 247 -14.01 -11.21 -13.95
C ILE A 247 -13.83 -10.49 -12.63
N SER A 248 -12.64 -9.94 -12.40
CA SER A 248 -12.37 -9.07 -11.27
C SER A 248 -11.63 -7.81 -11.73
N ILE A 249 -10.96 -7.11 -10.83
CA ILE A 249 -10.23 -5.88 -11.14
C ILE A 249 -8.75 -6.02 -10.74
N LEU A 250 -7.86 -5.49 -11.59
CA LEU A 250 -6.46 -5.32 -11.23
C LEU A 250 -6.36 -4.16 -10.24
N ALA A 251 -6.14 -4.48 -8.98
CA ALA A 251 -5.92 -3.48 -7.94
C ALA A 251 -4.42 -3.18 -7.83
N GLU A 252 -4.06 -1.91 -7.93
CA GLU A 252 -2.68 -1.42 -7.95
C GLU A 252 -2.48 -0.41 -6.81
N PRO A 253 -2.18 -0.88 -5.59
CA PRO A 253 -1.95 -0.02 -4.43
C PRO A 253 -0.64 0.77 -4.57
N PRO A 254 -0.69 2.11 -4.60
CA PRO A 254 0.49 2.93 -4.79
C PRO A 254 1.14 3.33 -3.47
N VAL A 255 2.40 3.76 -3.58
CA VAL A 255 3.20 4.29 -2.47
C VAL A 255 3.83 5.62 -2.85
N ALA A 256 4.01 6.52 -1.88
CA ALA A 256 4.67 7.80 -2.11
C ALA A 256 5.36 8.35 -0.85
N VAL A 257 6.45 9.08 -1.06
CA VAL A 257 7.08 9.91 -0.02
C VAL A 257 6.26 11.19 0.12
N ILE A 258 6.08 11.65 1.34
CA ILE A 258 5.45 12.94 1.64
C ILE A 258 6.56 14.00 1.78
N ASP A 259 6.89 14.65 0.67
CA ASP A 259 8.07 15.50 0.51
C ASP A 259 8.26 16.54 1.61
N LYS A 260 7.23 17.33 1.88
CA LYS A 260 7.35 18.41 2.89
C LYS A 260 7.59 17.88 4.30
N ASN A 261 7.08 16.68 4.61
CA ASN A 261 7.27 16.09 5.92
C ASN A 261 8.68 15.50 6.07
N VAL A 262 9.14 14.70 5.09
CA VAL A 262 10.47 14.11 5.14
C VAL A 262 11.58 15.16 5.13
N ASP A 263 11.38 16.30 4.45
CA ASP A 263 12.32 17.43 4.49
C ASP A 263 12.37 18.08 5.86
N ARG A 264 11.21 18.26 6.49
CA ARG A 264 11.11 18.81 7.84
C ARG A 264 11.72 17.89 8.90
N HIS A 265 11.49 16.57 8.76
CA HIS A 265 11.99 15.56 9.70
C HIS A 265 13.46 15.19 9.45
N GLY A 266 14.01 15.54 8.27
CA GLY A 266 15.34 15.08 7.84
C GLY A 266 15.39 13.58 7.50
N THR A 267 14.26 12.98 7.17
CA THR A 267 14.10 11.53 6.94
C THR A 267 14.08 11.13 5.47
N ARG A 268 14.23 12.08 4.53
CA ARG A 268 14.09 11.85 3.08
C ARG A 268 14.86 10.63 2.58
N LYS A 269 16.15 10.54 2.89
CA LYS A 269 17.02 9.45 2.40
C LYS A 269 16.51 8.08 2.81
N VAL A 270 16.08 7.92 4.06
CA VAL A 270 15.59 6.65 4.57
C VAL A 270 14.17 6.36 4.07
N ALA A 271 13.32 7.38 3.92
CA ALA A 271 11.96 7.24 3.39
C ALA A 271 11.96 6.80 1.91
N GLU A 272 12.84 7.38 1.09
CA GLU A 272 13.02 6.97 -0.31
C GLU A 272 13.55 5.52 -0.37
N ALA A 273 14.58 5.19 0.40
CA ALA A 273 15.11 3.83 0.47
C ALA A 273 14.07 2.82 0.96
N TYR A 274 13.19 3.22 1.89
CA TYR A 274 12.09 2.39 2.38
C TYR A 274 11.13 2.01 1.26
N LEU A 275 10.74 2.94 0.41
CA LEU A 275 9.86 2.65 -0.71
C LEU A 275 10.55 1.90 -1.85
N GLU A 276 11.83 2.21 -2.13
CA GLU A 276 12.62 1.49 -3.14
C GLU A 276 12.83 0.02 -2.76
N TYR A 277 13.03 -0.29 -1.49
CA TYR A 277 13.22 -1.65 -1.02
C TYR A 277 12.00 -2.57 -1.25
N LEU A 278 10.79 -2.01 -1.40
CA LEU A 278 9.59 -2.76 -1.83
C LEU A 278 9.78 -3.46 -3.19
N TYR A 279 10.65 -2.93 -4.06
CA TYR A 279 10.94 -3.48 -5.38
C TYR A 279 12.15 -4.43 -5.39
N SER A 280 12.84 -4.61 -4.26
CA SER A 280 13.89 -5.61 -4.11
C SER A 280 13.30 -7.02 -4.11
N ASP A 281 14.12 -8.04 -4.42
CA ASP A 281 13.66 -9.43 -4.35
C ASP A 281 13.13 -9.80 -2.96
N GLU A 282 13.74 -9.28 -1.89
CA GLU A 282 13.28 -9.51 -0.52
C GLU A 282 11.94 -8.82 -0.24
N GLY A 283 11.80 -7.55 -0.67
CA GLY A 283 10.51 -6.83 -0.55
C GLY A 283 9.39 -7.51 -1.32
N GLN A 284 9.67 -8.00 -2.52
CA GLN A 284 8.72 -8.73 -3.36
C GLN A 284 8.34 -10.10 -2.77
N GLU A 285 9.31 -10.81 -2.16
CA GLU A 285 9.06 -12.07 -1.46
C GLU A 285 8.20 -11.86 -0.20
N ILE A 286 8.44 -10.78 0.55
CA ILE A 286 7.61 -10.41 1.70
C ILE A 286 6.18 -10.09 1.25
N ALA A 287 6.01 -9.36 0.16
CA ALA A 287 4.70 -9.08 -0.41
C ALA A 287 3.95 -10.38 -0.76
N ALA A 288 4.63 -11.33 -1.44
CA ALA A 288 4.05 -12.61 -1.84
C ALA A 288 3.68 -13.50 -0.65
N ARG A 289 4.50 -13.55 0.42
CA ARG A 289 4.18 -14.29 1.65
C ARG A 289 2.98 -13.72 2.40
N ASN A 290 2.70 -12.43 2.20
CA ASN A 290 1.53 -11.74 2.72
C ASN A 290 0.37 -11.69 1.70
N PHE A 291 0.40 -12.58 0.70
CA PHE A 291 -0.64 -12.79 -0.30
C PHE A 291 -0.90 -11.60 -1.22
N TYR A 292 0.03 -10.66 -1.33
CA TYR A 292 0.06 -9.70 -2.43
C TYR A 292 0.76 -10.29 -3.64
N ARG A 293 0.40 -9.85 -4.82
CA ARG A 293 0.99 -10.30 -6.08
C ARG A 293 2.22 -9.44 -6.39
N PRO A 294 3.45 -9.99 -6.26
CA PRO A 294 4.65 -9.24 -6.58
C PRO A 294 4.71 -8.91 -8.07
N ARG A 295 5.38 -7.81 -8.42
CA ARG A 295 5.68 -7.46 -9.82
C ARG A 295 6.71 -8.41 -10.43
N ASN A 296 7.56 -9.01 -9.62
CA ASN A 296 8.54 -10.00 -10.05
C ASN A 296 7.85 -11.34 -10.36
N ALA A 297 7.75 -11.66 -11.66
CA ALA A 297 7.08 -12.88 -12.13
C ALA A 297 7.76 -14.16 -11.64
N THR A 298 9.08 -14.16 -11.46
CA THR A 298 9.83 -15.32 -10.95
C THR A 298 9.47 -15.59 -9.49
N ILE A 299 9.29 -14.55 -8.69
CA ILE A 299 8.83 -14.68 -7.30
C ILE A 299 7.38 -15.13 -7.28
N LEU A 300 6.51 -14.50 -8.07
CA LEU A 300 5.09 -14.88 -8.14
C LEU A 300 4.91 -16.37 -8.48
N ALA A 301 5.72 -16.91 -9.37
CA ALA A 301 5.67 -18.32 -9.77
C ALA A 301 5.98 -19.30 -8.62
N LYS A 302 6.65 -18.86 -7.56
CA LYS A 302 6.93 -19.65 -6.36
C LYS A 302 5.76 -19.70 -5.37
N HIS A 303 4.71 -18.93 -5.62
CA HIS A 303 3.54 -18.79 -4.74
C HIS A 303 2.27 -19.33 -5.41
N PRO A 304 2.14 -20.66 -5.65
CA PRO A 304 1.03 -21.26 -6.38
C PRO A 304 -0.32 -21.14 -5.67
N GLN A 305 -0.34 -20.78 -4.39
CA GLN A 305 -1.56 -20.49 -3.64
C GLN A 305 -2.30 -19.23 -4.15
N LEU A 306 -1.62 -18.34 -4.86
CA LEU A 306 -2.26 -17.20 -5.51
C LEU A 306 -2.88 -17.67 -6.83
N PRO A 307 -4.22 -17.77 -6.95
CA PRO A 307 -4.87 -18.38 -8.10
C PRO A 307 -4.62 -17.57 -9.38
N LYS A 308 -4.57 -18.24 -10.52
CA LYS A 308 -4.51 -17.57 -11.81
C LYS A 308 -5.87 -16.91 -12.08
N ILE A 309 -5.87 -15.58 -12.18
CA ILE A 309 -7.05 -14.81 -12.55
C ILE A 309 -7.05 -14.65 -14.06
N THR A 310 -8.14 -15.05 -14.69
CA THR A 310 -8.21 -15.15 -16.15
C THR A 310 -8.68 -13.87 -16.82
N SER A 311 -9.46 -13.04 -16.12
CA SER A 311 -10.00 -11.80 -16.67
C SER A 311 -10.03 -10.71 -15.60
N LEU A 312 -9.35 -9.61 -15.90
CA LEU A 312 -9.30 -8.41 -15.04
C LEU A 312 -9.70 -7.19 -15.87
N VAL A 313 -10.62 -6.39 -15.32
CA VAL A 313 -10.73 -4.99 -15.72
C VAL A 313 -9.66 -4.18 -15.00
N THR A 314 -9.32 -3.02 -15.53
CA THR A 314 -8.31 -2.13 -14.95
C THR A 314 -8.92 -0.75 -14.70
N ILE A 315 -8.24 0.09 -13.95
CA ILE A 315 -8.69 1.47 -13.77
C ILE A 315 -8.71 2.26 -15.09
N ALA A 316 -7.94 1.84 -16.10
CA ALA A 316 -7.99 2.44 -17.44
C ALA A 316 -9.34 2.23 -18.13
N ASP A 317 -10.04 1.11 -17.88
CA ASP A 317 -11.39 0.85 -18.40
C ASP A 317 -12.42 1.89 -17.90
N PHE A 318 -12.11 2.58 -16.80
CA PHE A 318 -12.91 3.65 -16.20
C PHE A 318 -12.36 5.06 -16.53
N GLY A 319 -11.38 5.15 -17.43
CA GLY A 319 -10.72 6.40 -17.82
C GLY A 319 -9.73 6.93 -16.79
N GLY A 320 -9.22 6.07 -15.90
CA GLY A 320 -8.27 6.40 -14.85
C GLY A 320 -8.93 6.89 -13.56
N TRP A 321 -8.14 7.00 -12.49
CA TRP A 321 -8.67 7.36 -11.16
C TRP A 321 -9.35 8.72 -11.11
N THR A 322 -8.84 9.72 -11.83
CA THR A 322 -9.45 11.07 -11.85
C THR A 322 -10.90 11.02 -12.32
N LYS A 323 -11.18 10.32 -13.42
CA LYS A 323 -12.54 10.17 -13.94
C LYS A 323 -13.40 9.26 -13.08
N ALA A 324 -12.86 8.12 -12.65
CA ALA A 324 -13.58 7.20 -11.78
C ALA A 324 -13.99 7.85 -10.45
N GLN A 325 -13.07 8.58 -9.83
CA GLN A 325 -13.33 9.31 -8.57
C GLN A 325 -14.43 10.37 -8.75
N ALA A 326 -14.31 11.21 -9.78
CA ALA A 326 -15.27 12.28 -10.05
C ALA A 326 -16.66 11.73 -10.37
N ARG A 327 -16.75 10.65 -11.14
CA ARG A 327 -18.03 10.09 -11.56
C ARG A 327 -18.72 9.30 -10.46
N HIS A 328 -17.98 8.43 -9.77
CA HIS A 328 -18.59 7.42 -8.91
C HIS A 328 -18.56 7.79 -7.43
N PHE A 329 -17.51 8.46 -6.94
CA PHE A 329 -17.23 8.56 -5.49
C PHE A 329 -17.19 9.98 -4.94
N ALA A 330 -17.12 11.01 -5.80
CA ALA A 330 -17.27 12.40 -5.37
C ALA A 330 -18.68 12.62 -4.76
N ASP A 331 -18.83 13.70 -4.01
CA ASP A 331 -20.12 14.07 -3.44
C ASP A 331 -21.14 14.31 -4.55
N GLY A 332 -22.29 13.69 -4.41
CA GLY A 332 -23.32 13.64 -5.45
C GLY A 332 -23.00 12.72 -6.64
N GLY A 333 -21.94 11.94 -6.57
CA GLY A 333 -21.57 10.93 -7.57
C GLY A 333 -22.55 9.77 -7.66
N VAL A 334 -22.25 8.80 -8.52
CA VAL A 334 -23.17 7.67 -8.77
C VAL A 334 -23.41 6.86 -7.50
N PHE A 335 -22.37 6.64 -6.66
CA PHE A 335 -22.54 5.90 -5.41
C PHE A 335 -23.58 6.54 -4.49
N ASP A 336 -23.54 7.86 -4.32
CA ASP A 336 -24.51 8.59 -3.48
C ASP A 336 -25.95 8.47 -3.99
N LYS A 337 -26.13 8.32 -5.32
CA LYS A 337 -27.45 8.18 -5.95
C LYS A 337 -28.03 6.77 -5.80
N ILE A 338 -27.18 5.73 -5.78
CA ILE A 338 -27.63 4.35 -5.69
C ILE A 338 -27.73 3.83 -4.26
N TYR A 339 -26.97 4.41 -3.33
CA TYR A 339 -27.01 4.07 -1.91
C TYR A 339 -27.62 5.22 -1.11
N SER A 340 -28.93 5.17 -0.94
CA SER A 340 -29.62 6.01 0.04
C SER A 340 -29.82 5.17 1.31
N PRO A 341 -29.34 5.62 2.49
CA PRO A 341 -29.66 4.96 3.75
C PRO A 341 -31.18 4.89 3.89
N GLN A 342 -31.72 3.71 4.13
CA GLN A 342 -33.12 3.52 4.49
C GLN A 342 -33.36 3.91 5.94
#